data_0f7ea330f23ef6964076feb5c4ec5180
#
_entry.id   0f7ea330f23ef6964076feb5c4ec5180
#
_cell.length_a   1.000
_cell.length_b   1.000
_cell.length_c   1.000
_cell.angle_alpha   90.00
_cell.angle_beta   90.00
_cell.angle_gamma   90.00
#
_symmetry.space_group_name_H-M   'P 1'
#
loop_
_entity.id
_entity.type
_entity.pdbx_description
1 polymer ?
#
loop_
_entity_poly.entity_id
_entity_poly.type
_entity_poly.pdbx_seq_one_letter_code
_entity_poly.pdbx_strand_id
1 'polypeptide(L)'
;SETSVKTFIDDYYCTSEAWTVKSSVERVLKSINSWLYSQTMAGEGRYDKDRGYVSTFSALILKNHSAHLFHVGDTRIYRLNKQGLEQLTNDHRLWANGMASEGEGQSKSYLSRALGIEDQCSFDHQTINLNINDVFIVCTDGIYEFLSSAEIITTVIEYASDLDKAAQALVKKAYDLGSDDNLSIQIIRIDQLPDQDQLNVSQHLEQLELPPVLEARMEFDGYTILRSLHANSRSRVYLAEDNSTKNQVVIKTP
;
A
#
# COMPACT_ATOMS: atom_id res chain seq x y z
N SER A 1 -10.02 7.90 -7.62
CA SER A 1 -8.64 7.46 -7.34
C SER A 1 -7.79 8.53 -6.66
N GLU A 2 -7.77 9.80 -7.14
CA GLU A 2 -6.96 10.89 -6.56
C GLU A 2 -7.22 11.08 -5.05
N THR A 3 -8.47 11.16 -4.65
CA THR A 3 -8.86 11.27 -3.23
C THR A 3 -8.30 10.13 -2.40
N SER A 4 -8.38 8.89 -2.88
CA SER A 4 -7.87 7.71 -2.15
C SER A 4 -6.37 7.77 -1.94
N VAL A 5 -5.61 8.18 -2.96
CA VAL A 5 -4.14 8.32 -2.88
C VAL A 5 -3.77 9.41 -1.90
N LYS A 6 -4.38 10.60 -2.02
CA LYS A 6 -4.09 11.73 -1.13
C LYS A 6 -4.43 11.40 0.32
N THR A 7 -5.63 10.89 0.58
CA THR A 7 -6.04 10.48 1.93
C THR A 7 -5.12 9.40 2.49
N PHE A 8 -4.71 8.44 1.65
CA PHE A 8 -3.78 7.39 2.09
C PHE A 8 -2.45 7.99 2.56
N ILE A 9 -1.85 8.88 1.78
CA ILE A 9 -0.57 9.51 2.14
C ILE A 9 -0.72 10.30 3.43
N ASP A 10 -1.72 11.19 3.51
CA ASP A 10 -1.95 12.05 4.67
C ASP A 10 -2.18 11.21 5.94
N ASP A 11 -3.03 10.20 5.88
CA ASP A 11 -3.40 9.38 7.03
C ASP A 11 -2.30 8.38 7.43
N TYR A 12 -1.58 7.78 6.46
CA TYR A 12 -0.50 6.85 6.73
C TYR A 12 0.61 7.50 7.56
N TYR A 13 1.08 8.67 7.16
CA TYR A 13 2.09 9.42 7.92
C TYR A 13 1.57 9.99 9.25
N CYS A 14 0.27 9.98 9.46
CA CYS A 14 -0.36 10.29 10.72
C CYS A 14 -0.52 9.08 11.65
N THR A 15 -0.20 7.85 11.23
CA THR A 15 -0.24 6.68 12.11
C THR A 15 0.88 6.71 13.16
N SER A 16 0.76 5.90 14.20
CA SER A 16 1.81 5.79 15.21
C SER A 16 3.05 5.11 14.62
N GLU A 17 4.24 5.65 14.91
CA GLU A 17 5.52 5.03 14.53
C GLU A 17 5.75 3.65 15.17
N ALA A 18 5.07 3.37 16.28
CA ALA A 18 5.13 2.05 16.95
C ALA A 18 4.28 0.98 16.26
N TRP A 19 3.45 1.36 15.28
CA TRP A 19 2.69 0.36 14.52
C TRP A 19 3.54 -0.23 13.40
N THR A 20 3.30 -1.51 13.12
CA THR A 20 3.89 -2.13 11.92
C THR A 20 3.33 -1.47 10.66
N VAL A 21 4.11 -1.48 9.58
CA VAL A 21 3.65 -0.99 8.26
C VAL A 21 2.31 -1.62 7.90
N LYS A 22 2.16 -2.93 8.13
CA LYS A 22 0.92 -3.66 7.85
C LYS A 22 -0.27 -3.09 8.63
N SER A 23 -0.12 -2.92 9.95
CA SER A 23 -1.20 -2.40 10.81
C SER A 23 -1.62 -0.97 10.43
N SER A 24 -0.64 -0.12 10.12
CA SER A 24 -0.88 1.25 9.67
C SER A 24 -1.66 1.29 8.36
N VAL A 25 -1.19 0.54 7.35
CA VAL A 25 -1.82 0.51 6.04
C VAL A 25 -3.22 -0.09 6.08
N GLU A 26 -3.39 -1.25 6.74
CA GLU A 26 -4.71 -1.88 6.84
C GLU A 26 -5.75 -0.98 7.49
N ARG A 27 -5.36 -0.23 8.53
CA ARG A 27 -6.27 0.70 9.20
C ARG A 27 -6.67 1.85 8.29
N VAL A 28 -5.72 2.46 7.60
CA VAL A 28 -5.98 3.55 6.67
C VAL A 28 -6.83 3.09 5.49
N LEU A 29 -6.48 1.95 4.87
CA LEU A 29 -7.24 1.42 3.73
C LEU A 29 -8.66 1.02 4.11
N LYS A 30 -8.87 0.44 5.30
CA LYS A 30 -10.22 0.15 5.81
C LYS A 30 -11.06 1.42 5.97
N SER A 31 -10.46 2.50 6.47
CA SER A 31 -11.14 3.80 6.60
C SER A 31 -11.53 4.37 5.24
N ILE A 32 -10.59 4.37 4.29
CA ILE A 32 -10.84 4.84 2.92
C ILE A 32 -11.94 4.00 2.25
N ASN A 33 -11.86 2.67 2.38
CA ASN A 33 -12.86 1.77 1.81
C ASN A 33 -14.26 2.03 2.36
N SER A 34 -14.39 2.15 3.69
CA SER A 34 -15.68 2.44 4.33
C SER A 34 -16.26 3.79 3.86
N TRP A 35 -15.40 4.79 3.67
CA TRP A 35 -15.84 6.08 3.15
C TRP A 35 -16.31 5.96 1.69
N LEU A 36 -15.54 5.35 0.80
CA LEU A 36 -15.92 5.15 -0.60
C LEU A 36 -17.21 4.33 -0.72
N TYR A 37 -17.32 3.24 0.03
CA TYR A 37 -18.51 2.41 0.06
C TYR A 37 -19.75 3.20 0.52
N SER A 38 -19.62 4.01 1.57
CA SER A 38 -20.71 4.85 2.04
C SER A 38 -21.16 5.87 0.98
N GLN A 39 -20.21 6.46 0.23
CA GLN A 39 -20.53 7.37 -0.88
C GLN A 39 -21.23 6.62 -2.02
N THR A 40 -20.79 5.41 -2.36
CA THR A 40 -21.44 4.54 -3.34
C THR A 40 -22.87 4.23 -2.94
N MET A 41 -23.12 3.89 -1.67
CA MET A 41 -24.46 3.56 -1.16
C MET A 41 -25.38 4.78 -1.01
N ALA A 42 -24.81 5.96 -0.82
CA ALA A 42 -25.58 7.22 -0.74
C ALA A 42 -25.98 7.77 -2.12
N GLY A 43 -25.29 7.35 -3.21
CA GLY A 43 -25.48 7.81 -4.57
C GLY A 43 -26.20 6.81 -5.50
N GLU A 44 -26.08 7.06 -6.80
CA GLU A 44 -26.61 6.18 -7.86
C GLU A 44 -25.93 4.81 -7.89
N GLY A 45 -24.70 4.72 -7.40
CA GLY A 45 -23.93 3.47 -7.30
C GLY A 45 -24.57 2.37 -6.46
N ARG A 46 -25.60 2.72 -5.65
CA ARG A 46 -26.44 1.73 -4.94
C ARG A 46 -27.16 0.78 -5.88
N TYR A 47 -27.57 1.27 -7.05
CA TYR A 47 -28.36 0.52 -8.04
C TYR A 47 -27.50 0.07 -9.22
N ASP A 48 -26.38 0.73 -9.46
CA ASP A 48 -25.47 0.47 -10.57
C ASP A 48 -24.02 0.58 -10.07
N LYS A 49 -23.34 -0.56 -9.90
CA LYS A 49 -21.96 -0.61 -9.39
C LYS A 49 -20.97 0.14 -10.27
N ASP A 50 -21.23 0.28 -11.57
CA ASP A 50 -20.38 1.01 -12.51
C ASP A 50 -20.42 2.53 -12.28
N ARG A 51 -21.41 3.01 -11.54
CA ARG A 51 -21.53 4.41 -11.12
C ARG A 51 -21.12 4.66 -9.66
N GLY A 52 -20.51 3.69 -9.03
CA GLY A 52 -20.02 3.78 -7.66
C GLY A 52 -18.68 4.52 -7.54
N TYR A 53 -18.37 4.93 -6.31
CA TYR A 53 -17.04 5.43 -5.95
C TYR A 53 -16.08 4.25 -5.77
N VAL A 54 -15.64 3.68 -6.87
CA VAL A 54 -14.77 2.49 -6.94
C VAL A 54 -13.39 2.88 -7.43
N SER A 55 -12.34 2.31 -6.83
CA SER A 55 -10.97 2.52 -7.27
C SER A 55 -10.09 1.31 -7.00
N THR A 56 -9.23 0.96 -7.94
CA THR A 56 -8.07 0.12 -7.65
C THR A 56 -7.10 0.86 -6.75
N PHE A 57 -6.27 0.14 -6.00
CA PHE A 57 -5.25 0.72 -5.15
C PHE A 57 -4.05 -0.20 -5.06
N SER A 58 -2.87 0.36 -5.31
CA SER A 58 -1.59 -0.31 -5.11
C SER A 58 -0.63 0.62 -4.42
N ALA A 59 0.03 0.13 -3.38
CA ALA A 59 1.06 0.88 -2.67
C ALA A 59 2.33 0.04 -2.50
N LEU A 60 3.47 0.67 -2.76
CA LEU A 60 4.79 0.15 -2.50
C LEU A 60 5.43 1.02 -1.41
N ILE A 61 5.62 0.46 -0.23
CA ILE A 61 6.21 1.15 0.91
C ILE A 61 7.61 0.57 1.15
N LEU A 62 8.61 1.42 0.96
CA LEU A 62 10.01 1.07 1.16
C LEU A 62 10.40 1.46 2.58
N LYS A 63 10.79 0.48 3.39
CA LYS A 63 11.23 0.69 4.76
C LYS A 63 12.43 -0.18 5.06
N ASN A 64 13.54 0.44 5.47
CA ASN A 64 14.80 -0.25 5.75
C ASN A 64 15.27 -1.10 4.56
N HIS A 65 15.31 -2.43 4.71
CA HIS A 65 15.69 -3.40 3.68
C HIS A 65 14.49 -4.15 3.11
N SER A 66 13.27 -3.67 3.35
CA SER A 66 12.05 -4.34 2.94
C SER A 66 11.17 -3.44 2.09
N ALA A 67 10.55 -4.03 1.09
CA ALA A 67 9.42 -3.45 0.38
C ALA A 67 8.14 -4.16 0.82
N HIS A 68 7.17 -3.37 1.27
CA HIS A 68 5.83 -3.84 1.61
C HIS A 68 4.88 -3.45 0.48
N LEU A 69 4.26 -4.44 -0.13
CA LEU A 69 3.30 -4.26 -1.20
C LEU A 69 1.90 -4.47 -0.64
N PHE A 70 1.00 -3.53 -0.93
CA PHE A 70 -0.42 -3.66 -0.65
C PHE A 70 -1.18 -3.45 -1.95
N HIS A 71 -2.14 -4.31 -2.23
CA HIS A 71 -2.77 -4.34 -3.53
C HIS A 71 -4.24 -4.71 -3.44
N VAL A 72 -5.07 -4.01 -4.21
CA VAL A 72 -6.44 -4.36 -4.56
C VAL A 72 -6.77 -3.79 -5.94
N GLY A 73 -7.25 -4.64 -6.84
CA GLY A 73 -7.58 -4.27 -8.21
C GLY A 73 -6.68 -4.97 -9.23
N ASP A 74 -6.35 -4.27 -10.29
CA ASP A 74 -5.58 -4.76 -11.43
C ASP A 74 -4.38 -3.89 -11.81
N THR A 75 -4.10 -2.83 -11.05
CA THR A 75 -2.84 -2.10 -11.16
C THR A 75 -1.68 -3.03 -10.82
N ARG A 76 -0.66 -3.12 -11.65
CA ARG A 76 0.44 -4.05 -11.46
C ARG A 76 1.67 -3.39 -10.85
N ILE A 77 2.35 -4.14 -9.98
CA ILE A 77 3.68 -3.83 -9.48
C ILE A 77 4.62 -4.92 -9.99
N TYR A 78 5.64 -4.49 -10.73
CA TYR A 78 6.70 -5.35 -11.21
C TYR A 78 8.01 -5.06 -10.49
N ARG A 79 8.86 -6.06 -10.40
CA ARG A 79 10.27 -5.93 -10.02
C ARG A 79 11.15 -6.35 -11.18
N LEU A 80 11.99 -5.45 -11.63
CA LEU A 80 13.05 -5.74 -12.58
C LEU A 80 14.34 -5.94 -11.81
N ASN A 81 14.95 -7.08 -11.98
CA ASN A 81 16.23 -7.48 -11.39
C ASN A 81 17.09 -8.24 -12.43
N LYS A 82 18.20 -8.82 -11.99
CA LYS A 82 19.10 -9.59 -12.88
C LYS A 82 18.44 -10.83 -13.51
N GLN A 83 17.35 -11.32 -12.95
CA GLN A 83 16.61 -12.51 -13.44
C GLN A 83 15.52 -12.14 -14.44
N GLY A 84 15.17 -10.86 -14.56
CA GLY A 84 14.15 -10.34 -15.47
C GLY A 84 13.10 -9.50 -14.78
N LEU A 85 11.96 -9.35 -15.45
CA LEU A 85 10.78 -8.63 -14.96
C LEU A 85 9.81 -9.63 -14.32
N GLU A 86 9.60 -9.49 -13.03
CA GLU A 86 8.69 -10.30 -12.22
C GLU A 86 7.47 -9.48 -11.84
N GLN A 87 6.26 -9.98 -12.09
CA GLN A 87 5.03 -9.38 -11.58
C GLN A 87 4.82 -9.81 -10.12
N LEU A 88 4.70 -8.83 -9.22
CA LEU A 88 4.56 -9.06 -7.78
C LEU A 88 3.09 -9.05 -7.32
N THR A 89 2.19 -8.46 -8.08
CA THR A 89 0.76 -8.40 -7.78
C THR A 89 -0.02 -9.41 -8.60
N ASN A 90 -1.16 -9.87 -8.07
CA ASN A 90 -2.11 -10.69 -8.82
C ASN A 90 -3.33 -9.84 -9.19
N ASP A 91 -3.70 -9.83 -10.47
CA ASP A 91 -4.85 -9.06 -10.92
C ASP A 91 -6.15 -9.58 -10.30
N HIS A 92 -6.95 -8.70 -9.71
CA HIS A 92 -8.28 -9.04 -9.20
C HIS A 92 -9.32 -8.82 -10.30
N ARG A 93 -9.26 -9.65 -11.34
CA ARG A 93 -10.21 -9.65 -12.47
C ARG A 93 -10.96 -10.95 -12.55
N LEU A 94 -12.25 -10.88 -12.86
CA LEU A 94 -13.08 -12.01 -13.26
C LEU A 94 -13.33 -11.93 -14.75
N TRP A 95 -13.08 -13.01 -15.44
CA TRP A 95 -13.45 -13.17 -16.85
C TRP A 95 -14.87 -13.67 -16.93
N ALA A 96 -15.74 -13.01 -17.69
CA ALA A 96 -17.08 -13.52 -17.98
C ALA A 96 -16.95 -14.76 -18.87
N ASN A 97 -16.81 -15.94 -18.24
CA ASN A 97 -16.89 -17.22 -18.94
C ASN A 97 -18.36 -17.54 -19.21
N GLY A 98 -18.79 -17.38 -20.43
CA GLY A 98 -20.07 -17.92 -20.86
C GLY A 98 -21.07 -16.91 -21.40
N MET A 99 -21.26 -16.98 -22.65
CA MET A 99 -22.10 -16.34 -23.64
C MET A 99 -21.32 -15.36 -24.53
N ALA A 100 -20.35 -15.90 -25.27
CA ALA A 100 -19.96 -15.31 -26.53
C ALA A 100 -21.18 -15.38 -27.43
N SER A 101 -21.94 -14.30 -27.56
CA SER A 101 -22.71 -14.05 -28.75
C SER A 101 -21.68 -13.90 -29.89
N GLU A 102 -21.78 -14.75 -30.89
CA GLU A 102 -20.95 -14.69 -32.10
C GLU A 102 -20.98 -13.26 -32.65
N GLY A 103 -19.89 -12.50 -32.48
CA GLY A 103 -19.77 -11.18 -33.08
C GLY A 103 -18.89 -10.15 -32.39
N GLU A 104 -18.59 -10.24 -31.09
CA GLU A 104 -17.73 -9.27 -30.40
C GLU A 104 -16.56 -9.98 -29.71
N GLY A 105 -15.39 -9.90 -30.34
CA GLY A 105 -14.15 -10.59 -29.95
C GLY A 105 -13.40 -9.99 -28.75
N GLN A 106 -14.06 -9.42 -27.76
CA GLN A 106 -13.45 -8.98 -26.51
C GLN A 106 -14.20 -9.59 -25.32
N SER A 107 -13.58 -10.55 -24.66
CA SER A 107 -14.07 -11.03 -23.36
C SER A 107 -14.01 -9.89 -22.36
N LYS A 108 -15.16 -9.38 -21.94
CA LYS A 108 -15.22 -8.34 -20.90
C LYS A 108 -14.71 -8.91 -19.59
N SER A 109 -13.67 -8.31 -19.03
CA SER A 109 -13.21 -8.58 -17.68
C SER A 109 -13.80 -7.53 -16.73
N TYR A 110 -14.15 -7.99 -15.52
CA TYR A 110 -14.67 -7.12 -14.48
C TYR A 110 -13.75 -7.20 -13.25
N LEU A 111 -13.56 -6.09 -12.55
CA LEU A 111 -12.86 -6.09 -11.28
C LEU A 111 -13.60 -6.96 -10.26
N SER A 112 -12.93 -7.96 -9.72
CA SER A 112 -13.46 -8.81 -8.65
C SER A 112 -13.30 -8.17 -7.28
N ARG A 113 -12.27 -7.34 -7.08
CA ARG A 113 -12.00 -6.60 -5.86
C ARG A 113 -11.47 -5.21 -6.18
N ALA A 114 -12.03 -4.19 -5.53
CA ALA A 114 -11.53 -2.81 -5.53
C ALA A 114 -12.06 -2.08 -4.28
N LEU A 115 -11.47 -0.94 -3.95
CA LEU A 115 -11.98 -0.07 -2.90
C LEU A 115 -13.37 0.42 -3.25
N GLY A 116 -14.29 0.42 -2.29
CA GLY A 116 -15.65 0.96 -2.43
C GLY A 116 -16.68 0.02 -3.06
N ILE A 117 -16.29 -1.20 -3.50
CA ILE A 117 -17.24 -2.21 -4.02
C ILE A 117 -18.04 -2.86 -2.90
N GLU A 118 -17.37 -3.18 -1.78
CA GLU A 118 -17.93 -3.89 -0.64
C GLU A 118 -17.59 -3.17 0.66
N ASP A 119 -18.41 -3.35 1.69
CA ASP A 119 -18.18 -2.77 3.01
C ASP A 119 -16.85 -3.23 3.61
N GLN A 120 -16.53 -4.52 3.43
CA GLN A 120 -15.24 -5.09 3.83
C GLN A 120 -14.42 -5.44 2.61
N CYS A 121 -13.29 -4.78 2.43
CA CYS A 121 -12.34 -5.07 1.38
C CYS A 121 -11.11 -5.81 1.95
N SER A 122 -10.76 -6.94 1.33
CA SER A 122 -9.51 -7.65 1.62
C SER A 122 -8.41 -7.14 0.70
N PHE A 123 -7.24 -6.89 1.28
CA PHE A 123 -6.05 -6.41 0.56
C PHE A 123 -5.00 -7.51 0.51
N ASP A 124 -4.38 -7.69 -0.65
CA ASP A 124 -3.21 -8.54 -0.75
C ASP A 124 -2.03 -7.78 -0.13
N HIS A 125 -1.25 -8.47 0.70
CA HIS A 125 -0.06 -7.94 1.32
C HIS A 125 1.11 -8.91 1.15
N GLN A 126 2.22 -8.38 0.66
CA GLN A 126 3.48 -9.11 0.52
C GLN A 126 4.63 -8.24 1.04
N THR A 127 5.61 -8.88 1.67
CA THR A 127 6.86 -8.23 2.05
C THR A 127 8.03 -8.96 1.37
N ILE A 128 8.89 -8.20 0.71
CA ILE A 128 10.07 -8.72 0.03
C ILE A 128 11.33 -7.96 0.46
N ASN A 129 12.47 -8.63 0.41
CA ASN A 129 13.76 -8.00 0.67
C ASN A 129 14.22 -7.17 -0.54
N LEU A 130 14.74 -5.99 -0.24
CA LEU A 130 15.32 -5.08 -1.22
C LEU A 130 16.78 -5.44 -1.51
N ASN A 131 17.16 -5.29 -2.77
CA ASN A 131 18.57 -5.29 -3.17
C ASN A 131 18.91 -3.98 -3.88
N ILE A 132 20.18 -3.58 -3.78
CA ILE A 132 20.68 -2.44 -4.56
C ILE A 132 20.53 -2.76 -6.05
N ASN A 133 20.08 -1.78 -6.82
CA ASN A 133 19.72 -1.85 -8.24
C ASN A 133 18.42 -2.61 -8.56
N ASP A 134 17.62 -3.03 -7.58
CA ASP A 134 16.24 -3.40 -7.88
C ASP A 134 15.49 -2.21 -8.48
N VAL A 135 14.70 -2.45 -9.51
CA VAL A 135 13.81 -1.44 -10.10
C VAL A 135 12.38 -1.91 -9.97
N PHE A 136 11.55 -1.12 -9.32
CA PHE A 136 10.10 -1.36 -9.22
C PHE A 136 9.38 -0.50 -10.25
N ILE A 137 8.38 -1.11 -10.89
CA ILE A 137 7.52 -0.45 -11.87
C ILE A 137 6.09 -0.66 -11.43
N VAL A 138 5.38 0.43 -11.17
CA VAL A 138 3.95 0.42 -10.83
C VAL A 138 3.21 1.03 -12.02
N CYS A 139 2.28 0.31 -12.61
CA CYS A 139 1.56 0.80 -13.78
C CYS A 139 0.12 0.30 -13.86
N THR A 140 -0.72 1.10 -14.51
CA THR A 140 -2.11 0.77 -14.83
C THR A 140 -2.19 -0.11 -16.08
N ASP A 141 -3.36 -0.70 -16.31
CA ASP A 141 -3.67 -1.56 -17.46
C ASP A 141 -3.48 -0.88 -18.80
N GLY A 142 -3.78 0.41 -18.91
CA GLY A 142 -3.49 1.19 -20.10
C GLY A 142 -2.01 1.14 -20.55
N ILE A 143 -1.08 0.74 -19.65
CA ILE A 143 0.33 0.54 -20.01
C ILE A 143 0.60 -0.93 -20.37
N TYR A 144 0.31 -1.87 -19.44
CA TYR A 144 0.75 -3.26 -19.59
C TYR A 144 -0.11 -4.08 -20.57
N GLU A 145 -1.29 -3.63 -20.94
CA GLU A 145 -2.09 -4.27 -21.99
C GLU A 145 -1.57 -3.93 -23.40
N PHE A 146 -0.87 -2.80 -23.54
CA PHE A 146 -0.34 -2.33 -24.83
C PHE A 146 1.17 -2.59 -24.99
N LEU A 147 1.91 -2.72 -23.89
CA LEU A 147 3.36 -2.93 -23.92
C LEU A 147 3.74 -4.32 -23.42
N SER A 148 4.54 -5.02 -24.19
CA SER A 148 5.13 -6.28 -23.77
C SER A 148 6.18 -6.09 -22.67
N SER A 149 6.41 -7.12 -21.85
CA SER A 149 7.48 -7.12 -20.83
C SER A 149 8.84 -6.79 -21.42
N ALA A 150 9.14 -7.26 -22.64
CA ALA A 150 10.40 -6.97 -23.33
C ALA A 150 10.57 -5.49 -23.65
N GLU A 151 9.51 -4.82 -24.08
CA GLU A 151 9.52 -3.40 -24.37
C GLU A 151 9.69 -2.56 -23.11
N ILE A 152 9.02 -2.94 -22.02
CA ILE A 152 9.20 -2.29 -20.73
C ILE A 152 10.65 -2.42 -20.26
N ILE A 153 11.21 -3.63 -20.26
CA ILE A 153 12.60 -3.89 -19.86
C ILE A 153 13.58 -3.06 -20.72
N THR A 154 13.45 -3.13 -22.03
CA THR A 154 14.36 -2.45 -22.96
C THR A 154 14.36 -0.94 -22.73
N THR A 155 13.17 -0.35 -22.58
CA THR A 155 13.04 1.10 -22.35
C THR A 155 13.62 1.52 -21.00
N VAL A 156 13.37 0.76 -19.91
CA VAL A 156 13.94 1.06 -18.60
C VAL A 156 15.47 0.95 -18.60
N ILE A 157 16.05 -0.02 -19.33
CA ILE A 157 17.50 -0.15 -19.46
C ILE A 157 18.07 0.99 -20.31
N GLU A 158 17.45 1.34 -21.43
CA GLU A 158 17.89 2.42 -22.32
C GLU A 158 17.98 3.76 -21.59
N TYR A 159 16.98 4.05 -20.76
CA TYR A 159 16.91 5.28 -19.98
C TYR A 159 17.32 5.09 -18.51
N ALA A 160 18.21 4.14 -18.19
CA ALA A 160 18.60 3.84 -16.81
C ALA A 160 19.20 5.01 -16.04
N SER A 161 19.77 6.01 -16.73
CA SER A 161 20.26 7.25 -16.10
C SER A 161 19.19 8.30 -15.82
N ASP A 162 17.98 8.16 -16.39
CA ASP A 162 16.88 9.12 -16.28
C ASP A 162 15.53 8.38 -16.35
N LEU A 163 15.07 7.93 -15.18
CA LEU A 163 13.85 7.14 -15.07
C LEU A 163 12.57 7.94 -15.41
N ASP A 164 12.61 9.26 -15.27
CA ASP A 164 11.50 10.11 -15.70
C ASP A 164 11.32 10.04 -17.22
N LYS A 165 12.43 10.05 -17.98
CA LYS A 165 12.36 9.83 -19.43
C LYS A 165 11.91 8.42 -19.79
N ALA A 166 12.33 7.40 -19.02
CA ALA A 166 11.83 6.04 -19.21
C ALA A 166 10.29 5.98 -19.05
N ALA A 167 9.76 6.57 -17.99
CA ALA A 167 8.33 6.63 -17.73
C ALA A 167 7.58 7.37 -18.85
N GLN A 168 8.07 8.54 -19.26
CA GLN A 168 7.47 9.31 -20.37
C GLN A 168 7.49 8.55 -21.70
N ALA A 169 8.60 7.85 -22.00
CA ALA A 169 8.71 7.04 -23.21
C ALA A 169 7.73 5.88 -23.24
N LEU A 170 7.54 5.19 -22.10
CA LEU A 170 6.58 4.09 -21.97
C LEU A 170 5.14 4.58 -22.11
N VAL A 171 4.78 5.68 -21.45
CA VAL A 171 3.45 6.30 -21.60
C VAL A 171 3.18 6.68 -23.03
N LYS A 172 4.13 7.39 -23.68
CA LYS A 172 3.99 7.78 -25.07
C LYS A 172 3.81 6.58 -26.01
N LYS A 173 4.61 5.53 -25.80
CA LYS A 173 4.54 4.33 -26.62
C LYS A 173 3.19 3.61 -26.49
N ALA A 174 2.66 3.47 -25.27
CA ALA A 174 1.34 2.90 -25.04
C ALA A 174 0.24 3.75 -25.71
N TYR A 175 0.33 5.07 -25.61
CA TYR A 175 -0.59 5.99 -26.31
C TYR A 175 -0.51 5.85 -27.83
N ASP A 176 0.70 5.81 -28.40
CA ASP A 176 0.92 5.67 -29.84
C ASP A 176 0.41 4.31 -30.38
N LEU A 177 0.35 3.28 -29.51
CA LEU A 177 -0.23 1.97 -29.81
C LEU A 177 -1.77 1.94 -29.69
N GLY A 178 -2.38 3.06 -29.33
CA GLY A 178 -3.84 3.21 -29.31
C GLY A 178 -4.50 2.97 -27.96
N SER A 179 -3.73 3.05 -26.86
CA SER A 179 -4.34 3.00 -25.52
C SER A 179 -5.21 4.23 -25.29
N ASP A 180 -6.46 4.01 -24.93
CA ASP A 180 -7.48 5.03 -24.62
C ASP A 180 -7.84 5.09 -23.13
N ASP A 181 -7.14 4.30 -22.30
CA ASP A 181 -7.34 4.25 -20.85
C ASP A 181 -6.36 5.16 -20.09
N ASN A 182 -6.47 5.17 -18.77
CA ASN A 182 -5.58 5.91 -17.89
C ASN A 182 -4.14 5.39 -18.00
N LEU A 183 -3.25 6.22 -18.46
CA LEU A 183 -1.83 5.91 -18.63
C LEU A 183 -1.04 6.41 -17.42
N SER A 184 -0.85 5.57 -16.42
CA SER A 184 -0.07 5.91 -15.23
C SER A 184 1.06 4.91 -15.04
N ILE A 185 2.27 5.43 -14.82
CA ILE A 185 3.46 4.63 -14.51
C ILE A 185 4.36 5.35 -13.53
N GLN A 186 4.94 4.60 -12.60
CA GLN A 186 5.99 5.04 -11.69
C GLN A 186 7.15 4.05 -11.76
N ILE A 187 8.38 4.54 -11.81
CA ILE A 187 9.59 3.73 -11.85
C ILE A 187 10.50 4.16 -10.70
N ILE A 188 10.85 3.22 -9.84
CA ILE A 188 11.61 3.46 -8.62
C ILE A 188 12.82 2.54 -8.61
N ARG A 189 14.05 3.09 -8.50
CA ARG A 189 15.28 2.31 -8.37
C ARG A 189 15.83 2.42 -6.96
N ILE A 190 16.31 1.31 -6.44
CA ILE A 190 16.98 1.24 -5.15
C ILE A 190 18.47 1.51 -5.36
N ASP A 191 18.88 2.76 -5.10
CA ASP A 191 20.27 3.17 -5.28
C ASP A 191 21.16 2.82 -4.07
N GLN A 192 20.58 2.91 -2.85
CA GLN A 192 21.28 2.63 -1.59
C GLN A 192 20.33 1.97 -0.59
N LEU A 193 20.89 1.22 0.31
CA LEU A 193 20.19 0.64 1.46
C LEU A 193 20.88 1.12 2.75
N PRO A 194 20.13 1.27 3.86
CA PRO A 194 20.71 1.65 5.16
C PRO A 194 21.75 0.61 5.63
N ASP A 195 22.70 1.05 6.46
CA ASP A 195 23.67 0.16 7.08
C ASP A 195 23.02 -0.86 8.01
N GLN A 196 23.59 -2.08 8.08
CA GLN A 196 23.05 -3.19 8.87
C GLN A 196 22.94 -2.90 10.38
N ASP A 197 23.78 -2.04 10.92
CA ASP A 197 23.74 -1.68 12.35
C ASP A 197 22.49 -0.93 12.74
N GLN A 198 21.92 -0.14 11.83
CA GLN A 198 20.64 0.54 12.04
C GLN A 198 19.44 -0.42 11.92
N LEU A 199 19.61 -1.54 11.21
CA LEU A 199 18.57 -2.56 11.03
C LEU A 199 18.25 -3.31 12.30
N ASN A 200 19.27 -3.67 13.08
CA ASN A 200 19.11 -4.49 14.30
C ASN A 200 18.22 -3.78 15.32
N VAL A 201 18.33 -2.45 15.42
CA VAL A 201 17.50 -1.65 16.31
C VAL A 201 16.06 -1.56 15.78
N SER A 202 15.88 -1.28 14.48
CA SER A 202 14.55 -1.13 13.88
C SER A 202 13.78 -2.46 13.83
N GLN A 203 14.44 -3.57 13.49
CA GLN A 203 13.81 -4.89 13.47
C GLN A 203 13.43 -5.36 14.87
N HIS A 204 14.26 -5.04 15.87
CA HIS A 204 13.94 -5.36 17.26
C HIS A 204 12.73 -4.57 17.74
N LEU A 205 12.62 -3.30 17.39
CA LEU A 205 11.46 -2.46 17.70
C LEU A 205 10.17 -2.95 17.00
N GLU A 206 10.27 -3.41 15.76
CA GLU A 206 9.12 -3.94 15.00
C GLU A 206 8.61 -5.29 15.52
N GLN A 207 9.45 -6.05 16.24
CA GLN A 207 9.09 -7.34 16.85
C GLN A 207 8.50 -7.19 18.25
N LEU A 208 8.61 -6.01 18.88
CA LEU A 208 8.01 -5.76 20.17
C LEU A 208 6.48 -5.75 20.04
N GLU A 209 5.84 -6.54 20.89
CA GLU A 209 4.38 -6.48 21.00
C GLU A 209 3.94 -5.11 21.52
N LEU A 210 2.85 -4.60 20.95
CA LEU A 210 2.25 -3.37 21.46
C LEU A 210 1.80 -3.57 22.91
N PRO A 211 2.07 -2.60 23.82
CA PRO A 211 1.62 -2.72 25.18
C PRO A 211 0.10 -2.80 25.25
N PRO A 212 -0.45 -3.60 26.16
CA PRO A 212 -1.89 -3.63 26.39
C PRO A 212 -2.39 -2.26 26.89
N VAL A 213 -3.69 -2.08 26.90
CA VAL A 213 -4.28 -0.93 27.59
C VAL A 213 -3.94 -1.01 29.06
N LEU A 214 -3.16 -0.04 29.55
CA LEU A 214 -2.72 -0.02 30.94
C LEU A 214 -3.83 0.57 31.82
N GLU A 215 -4.10 -0.10 32.94
CA GLU A 215 -5.08 0.32 33.94
C GLU A 215 -4.39 0.78 35.22
N ALA A 216 -5.10 1.55 36.05
CA ALA A 216 -4.59 1.99 37.34
C ALA A 216 -4.23 0.80 38.21
N ARG A 217 -3.07 0.84 38.89
CA ARG A 217 -2.45 -0.20 39.72
C ARG A 217 -1.84 -1.38 38.92
N MET A 218 -1.83 -1.34 37.61
CA MET A 218 -1.14 -2.33 36.79
C MET A 218 0.37 -2.08 36.84
N GLU A 219 1.15 -3.16 36.97
CA GLU A 219 2.60 -3.12 36.85
C GLU A 219 2.97 -3.38 35.37
N PHE A 220 3.82 -2.52 34.83
CA PHE A 220 4.29 -2.59 33.48
C PHE A 220 5.75 -2.10 33.38
N ASP A 221 6.64 -2.95 32.93
CA ASP A 221 8.08 -2.66 32.71
C ASP A 221 8.80 -1.99 33.89
N GLY A 222 8.47 -2.39 35.14
CA GLY A 222 9.07 -1.81 36.33
C GLY A 222 8.42 -0.51 36.83
N TYR A 223 7.29 -0.15 36.25
CA TYR A 223 6.48 1.00 36.63
C TYR A 223 5.11 0.54 37.15
N THR A 224 4.59 1.24 38.14
CA THR A 224 3.20 1.07 38.60
C THR A 224 2.35 2.20 38.06
N ILE A 225 1.32 1.86 37.29
CA ILE A 225 0.42 2.86 36.67
C ILE A 225 -0.47 3.47 37.74
N LEU A 226 -0.43 4.78 37.90
CA LEU A 226 -1.26 5.50 38.85
C LEU A 226 -2.61 5.88 38.26
N ARG A 227 -2.60 6.48 37.05
CA ARG A 227 -3.82 6.86 36.31
C ARG A 227 -3.52 7.21 34.87
N SER A 228 -4.54 7.15 34.00
CA SER A 228 -4.47 7.73 32.67
C SER A 228 -4.53 9.26 32.75
N LEU A 229 -3.70 9.92 31.96
CA LEU A 229 -3.67 11.38 31.81
C LEU A 229 -4.37 11.82 30.53
N HIS A 230 -4.13 11.10 29.44
CA HIS A 230 -4.69 11.39 28.12
C HIS A 230 -4.77 10.12 27.28
N ALA A 231 -5.79 10.01 26.45
CA ALA A 231 -5.93 8.93 25.48
C ALA A 231 -6.56 9.48 24.20
N ASN A 232 -5.98 9.13 23.07
CA ASN A 232 -6.52 9.39 21.74
C ASN A 232 -6.35 8.14 20.86
N SER A 233 -6.70 8.26 19.58
CA SER A 233 -6.59 7.14 18.62
C SER A 233 -5.14 6.74 18.27
N ARG A 234 -4.14 7.54 18.66
CA ARG A 234 -2.72 7.36 18.29
C ARG A 234 -1.83 7.04 19.47
N SER A 235 -2.17 7.50 20.67
CA SER A 235 -1.33 7.29 21.84
C SER A 235 -2.12 7.46 23.13
N ARG A 236 -1.60 6.87 24.20
CA ARG A 236 -2.09 7.00 25.56
C ARG A 236 -0.97 7.51 26.45
N VAL A 237 -1.31 8.36 27.39
CA VAL A 237 -0.37 8.95 28.34
C VAL A 237 -0.84 8.62 29.74
N TYR A 238 0.08 8.09 30.55
CA TYR A 238 -0.19 7.64 31.91
C TYR A 238 0.75 8.36 32.89
N LEU A 239 0.24 8.63 34.07
CA LEU A 239 1.07 8.90 35.23
C LEU A 239 1.42 7.54 35.87
N ALA A 240 2.69 7.30 36.14
CA ALA A 240 3.18 6.09 36.74
C ALA A 240 4.21 6.40 37.83
N GLU A 241 4.47 5.44 38.71
CA GLU A 241 5.55 5.46 39.68
C GLU A 241 6.62 4.46 39.24
N ASP A 242 7.86 4.90 39.18
CA ASP A 242 9.01 4.04 38.97
C ASP A 242 9.24 3.20 40.22
N ASN A 243 9.13 1.88 40.10
CA ASN A 243 9.22 0.96 41.22
C ASN A 243 10.60 0.92 41.91
N SER A 244 11.66 1.34 41.18
CA SER A 244 13.03 1.38 41.68
C SER A 244 13.36 2.68 42.43
N THR A 245 12.97 3.82 41.83
CA THR A 245 13.30 5.16 42.36
C THR A 245 12.20 5.80 43.19
N LYS A 246 10.97 5.24 43.13
CA LYS A 246 9.75 5.78 43.73
C LYS A 246 9.35 7.16 43.23
N ASN A 247 9.93 7.59 42.12
CA ASN A 247 9.58 8.86 41.49
C ASN A 247 8.36 8.72 40.56
N GLN A 248 7.57 9.78 40.51
CA GLN A 248 6.50 9.85 39.51
C GLN A 248 7.05 10.20 38.14
N VAL A 249 6.62 9.45 37.15
CA VAL A 249 7.02 9.58 35.72
C VAL A 249 5.80 9.61 34.83
N VAL A 250 5.98 10.12 33.62
CA VAL A 250 4.96 10.08 32.57
C VAL A 250 5.35 9.04 31.54
N ILE A 251 4.49 8.05 31.32
CA ILE A 251 4.67 7.02 30.30
C ILE A 251 3.73 7.33 29.14
N LYS A 252 4.28 7.36 27.94
CA LYS A 252 3.50 7.44 26.70
C LYS A 252 3.60 6.12 25.96
N THR A 253 2.45 5.53 25.64
CA THR A 253 2.33 4.32 24.81
C THR A 253 1.66 4.66 23.48
N PRO A 254 1.93 3.88 22.42
CA PRO A 254 1.25 4.02 21.15
C PRO A 254 -0.23 3.72 21.21
#